data_2f7bb03dd2cd88e703fca19e97eefcc9
#
_entry.id   2f7bb03dd2cd88e703fca19e97eefcc9
#
_cell.length_a   1.000
_cell.length_b   1.000
_cell.length_c   1.000
_cell.angle_alpha   90.00
_cell.angle_beta   90.00
_cell.angle_gamma   90.00
#
_symmetry.space_group_name_H-M   'P 1'
#
loop_
_entity.id
_entity.type
_entity.pdbx_description
1 polymer ?
#
loop_
_entity_poly.entity_id
_entity_poly.type
_entity_poly.pdbx_seq_one_letter_code
_entity_poly.pdbx_strand_id
1 'polypeptide(L)'
;YQRTDQTNPATCSSNTQAPSADEVQVVNILPSSDAQVSKTHSIGSEQTYIRLPSYEKLRNDPVLYAHASRVFHKETNPGNARVLVQRHGIHELWVNPPPIPLETDEMDWVFDHAYQRVPHPAYGDANIPAYEMIRFSINIMRGCFGGCTFCSITEHEGRIIQSRSEDSIISEVEKIRDMVPGFTGTI
;
A
#
# COMPACT_ATOMS: atom_id res chain seq x y z
N TYR A 1 -25.49 19.61 -27.85
CA TYR A 1 -25.18 18.18 -27.86
C TYR A 1 -26.24 17.44 -27.08
N GLN A 2 -27.20 16.84 -27.82
CA GLN A 2 -28.26 16.01 -27.22
C GLN A 2 -27.68 14.59 -27.03
N ARG A 3 -27.67 14.13 -25.79
CA ARG A 3 -27.33 12.77 -25.40
C ARG A 3 -28.61 11.95 -25.42
N THR A 4 -28.75 11.04 -26.38
CA THR A 4 -29.80 10.02 -26.39
C THR A 4 -29.25 8.77 -25.69
N ASP A 5 -29.46 8.63 -24.39
CA ASP A 5 -29.25 7.40 -23.65
C ASP A 5 -30.59 6.65 -23.55
N GLN A 6 -30.78 5.71 -24.45
CA GLN A 6 -31.71 4.60 -24.26
C GLN A 6 -30.89 3.34 -23.99
N THR A 7 -30.52 3.11 -22.76
CA THR A 7 -30.08 1.79 -22.29
C THR A 7 -31.14 1.22 -21.38
N ASN A 8 -31.79 0.20 -21.90
CA ASN A 8 -32.73 -0.68 -21.21
C ASN A 8 -32.08 -1.24 -19.93
N PRO A 9 -32.70 -1.14 -18.73
CA PRO A 9 -32.17 -1.81 -17.57
C PRO A 9 -32.33 -3.30 -17.73
N ALA A 10 -31.21 -3.98 -17.97
CA ALA A 10 -31.14 -5.41 -17.85
C ALA A 10 -31.57 -5.80 -16.43
N THR A 11 -32.69 -6.51 -16.32
CA THR A 11 -33.16 -7.12 -15.08
C THR A 11 -32.09 -8.10 -14.60
N CYS A 12 -31.28 -7.64 -13.66
CA CYS A 12 -30.38 -8.50 -12.91
C CYS A 12 -31.25 -9.38 -12.03
N SER A 13 -31.46 -10.61 -12.43
CA SER A 13 -32.11 -11.61 -11.61
C SER A 13 -31.24 -11.83 -10.37
N SER A 14 -31.73 -11.31 -9.24
CA SER A 14 -31.15 -11.46 -7.92
C SER A 14 -31.30 -12.90 -7.44
N ASN A 15 -30.34 -13.76 -7.78
CA ASN A 15 -30.15 -15.05 -7.15
C ASN A 15 -28.67 -15.41 -7.04
N THR A 16 -27.85 -14.43 -6.61
CA THR A 16 -26.52 -14.69 -6.09
C THR A 16 -26.64 -14.63 -4.57
N GLN A 17 -26.78 -15.80 -3.95
CA GLN A 17 -26.53 -15.96 -2.51
C GLN A 17 -25.18 -15.31 -2.22
N ALA A 18 -25.17 -14.37 -1.26
CA ALA A 18 -23.89 -13.85 -0.73
C ALA A 18 -23.03 -15.06 -0.33
N PRO A 19 -21.71 -15.05 -0.66
CA PRO A 19 -20.82 -16.14 -0.25
C PRO A 19 -20.98 -16.34 1.25
N SER A 20 -21.12 -17.59 1.65
CA SER A 20 -21.29 -17.94 3.06
C SER A 20 -20.11 -17.40 3.86
N ALA A 21 -20.34 -17.00 5.10
CA ALA A 21 -19.31 -16.52 6.03
C ALA A 21 -18.13 -17.51 6.22
N ASP A 22 -18.28 -18.74 5.72
CA ASP A 22 -17.30 -19.82 5.79
C ASP A 22 -16.08 -19.67 4.86
N GLU A 23 -16.07 -18.72 3.92
CA GLU A 23 -14.95 -18.54 2.99
C GLU A 23 -13.85 -17.60 3.53
N VAL A 24 -14.15 -16.76 4.52
CA VAL A 24 -13.16 -15.93 5.22
C VAL A 24 -13.10 -16.41 6.67
N GLN A 25 -12.01 -17.06 7.04
CA GLN A 25 -11.83 -17.61 8.37
C GLN A 25 -10.92 -16.71 9.21
N VAL A 26 -11.35 -16.40 10.44
CA VAL A 26 -10.49 -15.81 11.47
C VAL A 26 -9.96 -16.93 12.34
N VAL A 27 -8.66 -17.07 12.41
CA VAL A 27 -7.99 -18.13 13.17
C VAL A 27 -7.11 -17.49 14.25
N ASN A 28 -7.21 -18.00 15.46
CA ASN A 28 -6.35 -17.59 16.57
C ASN A 28 -4.98 -18.28 16.45
N ILE A 29 -3.91 -17.52 16.53
CA ILE A 29 -2.55 -18.05 16.59
C ILE A 29 -2.22 -18.30 18.06
N LEU A 30 -2.17 -19.58 18.46
CA LEU A 30 -1.60 -19.93 19.75
C LEU A 30 -0.06 -19.84 19.63
N PRO A 31 0.64 -19.21 20.57
CA PRO A 31 2.10 -19.19 20.54
C PRO A 31 2.63 -20.63 20.67
N SER A 32 3.39 -21.08 19.66
CA SER A 32 4.13 -22.34 19.79
C SER A 32 5.29 -22.11 20.76
N SER A 33 5.48 -23.04 21.69
CA SER A 33 6.43 -22.96 22.81
C SER A 33 7.92 -22.97 22.41
N ASP A 34 8.27 -23.06 21.11
CA ASP A 34 9.65 -23.33 20.66
C ASP A 34 10.26 -22.32 19.70
N ALA A 35 9.69 -21.13 19.56
CA ALA A 35 10.30 -20.08 18.75
C ALA A 35 10.98 -19.03 19.65
N GLN A 36 12.30 -19.07 19.76
CA GLN A 36 13.09 -17.94 20.26
C GLN A 36 12.98 -16.79 19.27
N VAL A 37 11.97 -15.97 19.44
CA VAL A 37 11.81 -14.70 18.70
C VAL A 37 12.50 -13.60 19.49
N SER A 38 13.52 -12.98 18.86
CA SER A 38 14.15 -11.77 19.33
C SER A 38 13.08 -10.72 19.69
N LYS A 39 13.30 -10.03 20.80
CA LYS A 39 12.40 -9.05 21.42
C LYS A 39 11.94 -7.99 20.41
N THR A 40 10.75 -8.15 19.90
CA THR A 40 9.95 -7.08 19.32
C THR A 40 8.62 -7.05 20.08
N HIS A 41 8.27 -5.89 20.56
CA HIS A 41 7.12 -5.50 21.39
C HIS A 41 6.04 -6.56 21.59
N SER A 42 5.87 -6.99 22.84
CA SER A 42 4.76 -7.80 23.32
C SER A 42 3.45 -7.00 23.23
N ILE A 43 2.74 -7.17 22.13
CA ILE A 43 1.33 -6.79 22.09
C ILE A 43 0.56 -7.97 22.66
N GLY A 44 0.11 -7.81 23.92
CA GLY A 44 -0.76 -8.77 24.59
C GLY A 44 -2.18 -8.71 24.02
N SER A 45 -2.39 -9.33 22.88
CA SER A 45 -3.70 -9.75 22.41
C SER A 45 -3.53 -11.07 21.69
N GLU A 46 -4.50 -11.96 21.80
CA GLU A 46 -4.55 -13.19 21.01
C GLU A 46 -4.28 -12.84 19.54
N GLN A 47 -3.15 -13.28 19.01
CA GLN A 47 -2.79 -12.98 17.63
C GLN A 47 -3.74 -13.74 16.73
N THR A 48 -4.59 -13.03 16.03
CA THR A 48 -5.51 -13.58 15.05
C THR A 48 -5.02 -13.26 13.65
N TYR A 49 -5.23 -14.19 12.73
CA TYR A 49 -5.04 -13.93 11.31
C TYR A 49 -6.32 -14.19 10.54
N ILE A 50 -6.46 -13.57 9.39
CA ILE A 50 -7.58 -13.79 8.47
C ILE A 50 -7.08 -14.61 7.29
N ARG A 51 -7.69 -15.78 7.07
CA ARG A 51 -7.44 -16.57 5.88
C ARG A 51 -8.39 -16.13 4.77
N LEU A 52 -7.79 -15.61 3.70
CA LEU A 52 -8.50 -15.27 2.46
C LEU A 52 -8.72 -16.51 1.60
N PRO A 53 -9.74 -16.52 0.73
CA PRO A 53 -9.87 -17.53 -0.31
C PRO A 53 -8.62 -17.63 -1.16
N SER A 54 -8.31 -18.81 -1.69
CA SER A 54 -7.09 -19.01 -2.49
C SER A 54 -7.07 -18.12 -3.75
N TYR A 55 -5.88 -17.79 -4.23
CA TYR A 55 -5.70 -17.01 -5.45
C TYR A 55 -6.44 -17.61 -6.66
N GLU A 56 -6.41 -18.94 -6.79
CA GLU A 56 -7.07 -19.66 -7.90
C GLU A 56 -8.59 -19.45 -7.87
N LYS A 57 -9.19 -19.41 -6.67
CA LYS A 57 -10.62 -19.12 -6.52
C LYS A 57 -10.92 -17.68 -6.87
N LEU A 58 -10.13 -16.72 -6.34
CA LEU A 58 -10.35 -15.29 -6.57
C LEU A 58 -10.20 -14.91 -8.04
N ARG A 59 -9.25 -15.52 -8.74
CA ARG A 59 -9.01 -15.25 -10.17
C ARG A 59 -10.23 -15.51 -11.05
N ASN A 60 -11.05 -16.48 -10.66
CA ASN A 60 -12.19 -16.96 -11.46
C ASN A 60 -13.54 -16.48 -10.95
N ASP A 61 -13.58 -15.76 -9.83
CA ASP A 61 -14.81 -15.28 -9.19
C ASP A 61 -14.70 -13.79 -8.82
N PRO A 62 -15.27 -12.87 -9.63
CA PRO A 62 -15.22 -11.42 -9.37
C PRO A 62 -15.91 -11.01 -8.07
N VAL A 63 -16.94 -11.74 -7.62
CA VAL A 63 -17.65 -11.41 -6.37
C VAL A 63 -16.76 -11.76 -5.18
N LEU A 64 -16.14 -12.94 -5.22
CA LEU A 64 -15.21 -13.37 -4.19
C LEU A 64 -13.97 -12.45 -4.13
N TYR A 65 -13.47 -12.00 -5.29
CA TYR A 65 -12.42 -11.00 -5.39
C TYR A 65 -12.81 -9.67 -4.71
N ALA A 66 -14.02 -9.18 -4.96
CA ALA A 66 -14.52 -7.95 -4.33
C ALA A 66 -14.60 -8.08 -2.80
N HIS A 67 -15.04 -9.24 -2.29
CA HIS A 67 -15.05 -9.50 -0.84
C HIS A 67 -13.65 -9.53 -0.25
N ALA A 68 -12.70 -10.20 -0.89
CA ALA A 68 -11.32 -10.26 -0.43
C ALA A 68 -10.66 -8.87 -0.45
N SER A 69 -10.89 -8.07 -1.50
CA SER A 69 -10.43 -6.68 -1.59
C SER A 69 -11.00 -5.81 -0.47
N ARG A 70 -12.26 -6.02 -0.11
CA ARG A 70 -12.87 -5.32 1.02
C ARG A 70 -12.21 -5.69 2.35
N VAL A 71 -11.86 -6.97 2.56
CA VAL A 71 -11.13 -7.39 3.76
C VAL A 71 -9.76 -6.73 3.78
N PHE A 72 -9.04 -6.77 2.67
CA PHE A 72 -7.72 -6.13 2.53
C PHE A 72 -7.78 -4.64 2.90
N HIS A 73 -8.78 -3.93 2.36
CA HIS A 73 -9.00 -2.52 2.64
C HIS A 73 -9.34 -2.22 4.13
N LYS A 74 -9.97 -3.13 4.84
CA LYS A 74 -10.27 -2.98 6.27
C LYS A 74 -9.06 -3.21 7.18
N GLU A 75 -8.11 -4.03 6.75
CA GLU A 75 -6.92 -4.38 7.50
C GLU A 75 -5.72 -3.49 7.12
N THR A 76 -5.97 -2.19 6.99
CA THR A 76 -4.96 -1.17 6.62
C THR A 76 -4.56 -0.25 7.77
N ASN A 77 -5.13 -0.42 8.96
CA ASN A 77 -4.78 0.40 10.11
C ASN A 77 -3.70 -0.31 10.94
N PRO A 78 -2.49 0.27 11.07
CA PRO A 78 -1.37 -0.35 11.77
C PRO A 78 -1.65 -0.64 13.26
N GLY A 79 -2.61 0.07 13.88
CA GLY A 79 -2.95 -0.12 15.28
C GLY A 79 -3.77 -1.37 15.59
N ASN A 80 -4.50 -1.91 14.62
CA ASN A 80 -5.43 -3.02 14.83
C ASN A 80 -5.58 -3.98 13.64
N ALA A 81 -4.81 -3.80 12.56
CA ALA A 81 -4.83 -4.70 11.44
C ALA A 81 -4.34 -6.09 11.83
N ARG A 82 -4.96 -7.11 11.25
CA ARG A 82 -4.59 -8.51 11.43
C ARG A 82 -3.72 -8.97 10.27
N VAL A 83 -2.95 -10.00 10.50
CA VAL A 83 -2.22 -10.71 9.45
C VAL A 83 -3.22 -11.31 8.46
N LEU A 84 -2.99 -11.14 7.17
CA LEU A 84 -3.77 -11.80 6.12
C LEU A 84 -2.96 -12.95 5.54
N VAL A 85 -3.62 -14.08 5.29
CA VAL A 85 -2.99 -15.27 4.72
C VAL A 85 -3.76 -15.71 3.50
N GLN A 86 -3.08 -15.92 2.38
CA GLN A 86 -3.68 -16.41 1.15
C GLN A 86 -2.85 -17.54 0.55
N ARG A 87 -3.52 -18.62 0.14
CA ARG A 87 -2.87 -19.70 -0.58
C ARG A 87 -2.72 -19.39 -2.08
N HIS A 88 -1.53 -19.63 -2.60
CA HIS A 88 -1.16 -19.56 -4.02
C HIS A 88 -0.53 -20.91 -4.41
N GLY A 89 -1.28 -21.77 -5.05
CA GLY A 89 -0.83 -23.12 -5.37
C GLY A 89 -0.46 -23.91 -4.12
N ILE A 90 0.82 -24.28 -4.00
CA ILE A 90 1.40 -24.99 -2.87
C ILE A 90 1.99 -24.06 -1.79
N HIS A 91 2.03 -22.75 -2.04
CA HIS A 91 2.60 -21.74 -1.13
C HIS A 91 1.51 -20.98 -0.39
N GLU A 92 1.83 -20.50 0.80
CA GLU A 92 1.04 -19.53 1.53
C GLU A 92 1.76 -18.18 1.54
N LEU A 93 1.05 -17.14 1.14
CA LEU A 93 1.48 -15.76 1.22
C LEU A 93 0.96 -15.15 2.52
N TRP A 94 1.86 -14.63 3.33
CA TRP A 94 1.56 -13.94 4.57
C TRP A 94 1.77 -12.44 4.37
N VAL A 95 0.72 -11.66 4.61
CA VAL A 95 0.75 -10.20 4.57
C VAL A 95 0.67 -9.70 6.00
N ASN A 96 1.78 -9.20 6.49
CA ASN A 96 1.86 -8.63 7.84
C ASN A 96 1.00 -7.37 7.95
N PRO A 97 0.57 -6.98 9.18
CA PRO A 97 -0.03 -5.69 9.41
C PRO A 97 0.86 -4.55 8.87
N PRO A 98 0.26 -3.42 8.47
CA PRO A 98 1.03 -2.25 8.06
C PRO A 98 2.01 -1.81 9.18
N PRO A 99 3.17 -1.27 8.83
CA PRO A 99 4.12 -0.76 9.83
C PRO A 99 3.51 0.42 10.60
N ILE A 100 4.02 0.64 11.79
CA ILE A 100 3.71 1.88 12.54
C ILE A 100 4.20 3.07 11.71
N PRO A 101 3.39 4.12 11.54
CA PRO A 101 3.78 5.31 10.80
C PRO A 101 5.02 5.96 11.41
N LEU A 102 5.88 6.48 10.55
CA LEU A 102 7.05 7.25 10.98
C LEU A 102 6.61 8.61 11.55
N GLU A 103 7.29 9.05 12.59
CA GLU A 103 7.20 10.42 13.07
C GLU A 103 7.91 11.38 12.10
N THR A 104 7.65 12.68 12.21
CA THR A 104 8.22 13.70 11.33
C THR A 104 9.75 13.66 11.32
N ASP A 105 10.39 13.54 12.47
CA ASP A 105 11.85 13.49 12.60
C ASP A 105 12.45 12.24 11.92
N GLU A 106 11.74 11.10 12.00
CA GLU A 106 12.14 9.87 11.32
C GLU A 106 12.00 9.99 9.81
N MET A 107 10.91 10.63 9.34
CA MET A 107 10.71 10.93 7.92
C MET A 107 11.82 11.86 7.41
N ASP A 108 12.13 12.92 8.11
CA ASP A 108 13.18 13.86 7.75
C ASP A 108 14.53 13.17 7.67
N TRP A 109 14.85 12.31 8.64
CA TRP A 109 16.07 11.52 8.63
C TRP A 109 16.17 10.61 7.39
N VAL A 110 15.09 9.95 6.97
CA VAL A 110 15.06 9.11 5.76
C VAL A 110 15.34 9.96 4.51
N PHE A 111 14.72 11.12 4.40
CA PHE A 111 14.85 11.99 3.22
C PHE A 111 16.13 12.83 3.20
N ASP A 112 16.79 13.02 4.34
CA ASP A 112 18.05 13.76 4.43
C ASP A 112 19.29 12.95 4.01
N HIS A 113 19.11 11.67 3.69
CA HIS A 113 20.20 10.85 3.15
C HIS A 113 20.73 11.44 1.84
N ALA A 114 22.03 11.25 1.59
CA ALA A 114 22.73 11.79 0.41
C ALA A 114 22.36 11.03 -0.88
N TYR A 115 21.13 11.17 -1.33
CA TYR A 115 20.66 10.60 -2.61
C TYR A 115 21.29 11.37 -3.79
N GLN A 116 21.85 10.62 -4.74
CA GLN A 116 22.52 11.23 -5.92
C GLN A 116 21.54 11.79 -6.95
N ARG A 117 20.27 11.37 -6.95
CA ARG A 117 19.22 11.81 -7.89
C ARG A 117 19.61 11.64 -9.36
N VAL A 118 20.34 10.59 -9.69
CA VAL A 118 20.73 10.23 -11.03
C VAL A 118 20.27 8.83 -11.40
N PRO A 119 20.11 8.51 -12.69
CA PRO A 119 19.82 7.14 -13.13
C PRO A 119 20.90 6.17 -12.69
N HIS A 120 20.52 4.91 -12.53
CA HIS A 120 21.49 3.87 -12.21
C HIS A 120 22.53 3.74 -13.34
N PRO A 121 23.83 3.58 -13.04
CA PRO A 121 24.89 3.56 -14.05
C PRO A 121 24.70 2.53 -15.18
N ALA A 122 23.96 1.46 -14.94
CA ALA A 122 23.65 0.45 -15.96
C ALA A 122 22.87 1.03 -17.17
N TYR A 123 22.21 2.16 -17.02
CA TYR A 123 21.52 2.82 -18.14
C TYR A 123 22.46 3.58 -19.08
N GLY A 124 23.71 3.85 -18.66
CA GLY A 124 24.66 4.64 -19.46
C GLY A 124 24.08 5.96 -19.93
N ASP A 125 24.19 6.24 -21.22
CA ASP A 125 23.67 7.47 -21.83
C ASP A 125 22.22 7.35 -22.35
N ALA A 126 21.49 6.33 -21.93
CA ALA A 126 20.12 6.13 -22.38
C ALA A 126 19.22 7.25 -21.84
N ASN A 127 18.42 7.86 -22.73
CA ASN A 127 17.38 8.79 -22.34
C ASN A 127 16.23 8.02 -21.66
N ILE A 128 15.93 8.37 -20.41
CA ILE A 128 14.86 7.75 -19.61
C ILE A 128 13.74 8.78 -19.42
N PRO A 129 12.65 8.72 -20.22
CA PRO A 129 11.58 9.74 -20.18
C PRO A 129 10.96 9.90 -18.78
N ALA A 130 10.80 8.80 -18.03
CA ALA A 130 10.28 8.86 -16.67
C ALA A 130 11.20 9.64 -15.72
N TYR A 131 12.52 9.47 -15.84
CA TYR A 131 13.48 10.24 -15.05
C TYR A 131 13.40 11.73 -15.38
N GLU A 132 13.37 12.08 -16.66
CA GLU A 132 13.25 13.48 -17.10
C GLU A 132 12.00 14.18 -16.53
N MET A 133 10.91 13.42 -16.41
CA MET A 133 9.65 13.94 -15.87
C MET A 133 9.68 14.17 -14.36
N ILE A 134 10.40 13.32 -13.59
CA ILE A 134 10.31 13.31 -12.12
C ILE A 134 11.58 13.79 -11.40
N ARG A 135 12.68 14.05 -12.11
CA ARG A 135 14.00 14.34 -11.50
C ARG A 135 14.02 15.51 -10.52
N PHE A 136 13.08 16.44 -10.65
CA PHE A 136 12.92 17.59 -9.74
C PHE A 136 11.80 17.40 -8.72
N SER A 137 11.08 16.29 -8.77
CA SER A 137 9.97 16.04 -7.83
C SER A 137 10.45 15.80 -6.41
N ILE A 138 9.68 16.30 -5.46
CA ILE A 138 9.90 16.12 -4.02
C ILE A 138 8.70 15.40 -3.42
N ASN A 139 8.97 14.38 -2.62
CA ASN A 139 7.95 13.73 -1.83
C ASN A 139 7.84 14.43 -0.47
N ILE A 140 6.71 15.07 -0.20
CA ILE A 140 6.48 15.85 1.03
C ILE A 140 5.74 15.06 2.12
N MET A 141 5.06 13.98 1.74
CA MET A 141 4.28 13.15 2.66
C MET A 141 4.09 11.74 2.12
N ARG A 142 3.72 10.82 2.99
CA ARG A 142 3.28 9.47 2.65
C ARG A 142 1.92 9.20 3.28
N GLY A 143 1.17 8.24 2.71
CA GLY A 143 -0.16 7.89 3.17
C GLY A 143 -1.26 8.67 2.47
N CYS A 144 -2.49 8.15 2.52
CA CYS A 144 -3.67 8.78 1.96
C CYS A 144 -4.94 8.35 2.70
N PHE A 145 -5.70 9.30 3.21
CA PHE A 145 -6.97 9.02 3.88
C PHE A 145 -8.18 8.92 2.94
N GLY A 146 -7.99 9.14 1.63
CA GLY A 146 -9.08 9.28 0.65
C GLY A 146 -9.94 8.02 0.46
N GLY A 147 -9.34 6.84 0.47
CA GLY A 147 -10.07 5.56 0.35
C GLY A 147 -10.85 5.40 -0.95
N CYS A 148 -10.37 5.96 -2.06
CA CYS A 148 -11.00 5.85 -3.37
C CYS A 148 -11.05 4.40 -3.84
N THR A 149 -12.18 3.96 -4.39
CA THR A 149 -12.42 2.55 -4.73
C THR A 149 -11.53 2.00 -5.85
N PHE A 150 -10.95 2.86 -6.67
CA PHE A 150 -10.03 2.51 -7.75
C PHE A 150 -8.55 2.57 -7.36
N CYS A 151 -8.24 3.06 -6.15
CA CYS A 151 -6.88 3.39 -5.74
C CYS A 151 -6.40 2.46 -4.63
N SER A 152 -5.17 1.96 -4.74
CA SER A 152 -4.54 1.09 -3.74
C SER A 152 -3.48 1.81 -2.89
N ILE A 153 -3.39 3.13 -2.94
CA ILE A 153 -2.39 3.88 -2.16
C ILE A 153 -2.58 3.63 -0.65
N THR A 154 -3.82 3.53 -0.18
CA THR A 154 -4.10 3.26 1.23
C THR A 154 -3.63 1.89 1.71
N GLU A 155 -3.52 0.91 0.81
CA GLU A 155 -2.99 -0.43 1.09
C GLU A 155 -1.46 -0.48 1.07
N HIS A 156 -0.81 0.42 0.35
CA HIS A 156 0.65 0.48 0.22
C HIS A 156 1.30 1.48 1.19
N GLU A 157 0.78 2.71 1.21
CA GLU A 157 1.33 3.81 2.00
C GLU A 157 0.65 3.97 3.36
N GLY A 158 -0.51 3.30 3.55
CA GLY A 158 -1.34 3.43 4.73
C GLY A 158 -2.31 4.62 4.67
N ARG A 159 -3.18 4.70 5.67
CA ARG A 159 -4.20 5.74 5.80
C ARG A 159 -3.77 6.93 6.64
N ILE A 160 -2.73 6.75 7.43
CA ILE A 160 -2.20 7.79 8.31
C ILE A 160 -1.20 8.60 7.51
N ILE A 161 -1.39 9.92 7.49
CA ILE A 161 -0.48 10.83 6.81
C ILE A 161 0.78 10.98 7.65
N GLN A 162 1.91 10.75 7.02
CA GLN A 162 3.25 10.92 7.57
C GLN A 162 3.90 12.08 6.80
N SER A 163 4.07 13.23 7.44
CA SER A 163 4.59 14.43 6.78
C SER A 163 6.03 14.71 7.18
N ARG A 164 6.78 15.23 6.23
CA ARG A 164 8.09 15.84 6.48
C ARG A 164 7.94 17.23 7.09
N SER A 165 8.97 17.73 7.75
CA SER A 165 9.05 19.12 8.18
C SER A 165 9.24 20.06 6.97
N GLU A 166 8.84 21.31 7.14
CA GLU A 166 9.07 22.35 6.15
C GLU A 166 10.57 22.56 5.89
N ASP A 167 11.38 22.57 6.93
CA ASP A 167 12.85 22.74 6.84
C ASP A 167 13.49 21.62 6.01
N SER A 168 13.08 20.38 6.20
CA SER A 168 13.56 19.24 5.41
C SER A 168 13.20 19.38 3.93
N ILE A 169 11.98 19.81 3.63
CA ILE A 169 11.52 20.03 2.25
C ILE A 169 12.30 21.16 1.58
N ILE A 170 12.48 22.32 2.27
CA ILE A 170 13.23 23.46 1.76
C ILE A 170 14.70 23.06 1.51
N SER A 171 15.33 22.37 2.45
CA SER A 171 16.70 21.86 2.28
C SER A 171 16.84 20.99 1.03
N GLU A 172 15.86 20.13 0.74
CA GLU A 172 15.87 19.29 -0.45
C GLU A 172 15.69 20.11 -1.74
N VAL A 173 14.83 21.14 -1.74
CA VAL A 173 14.69 22.08 -2.86
C VAL A 173 16.03 22.75 -3.17
N GLU A 174 16.73 23.23 -2.14
CA GLU A 174 18.04 23.84 -2.29
C GLU A 174 19.09 22.86 -2.84
N LYS A 175 19.12 21.64 -2.34
CA LYS A 175 19.98 20.57 -2.86
C LYS A 175 19.70 20.30 -4.35
N ILE A 176 18.43 20.26 -4.76
CA ILE A 176 18.05 20.08 -6.18
C ILE A 176 18.54 21.25 -7.02
N ARG A 177 18.30 22.49 -6.58
CA ARG A 177 18.75 23.70 -7.26
C ARG A 177 20.26 23.68 -7.51
N ASP A 178 21.03 23.27 -6.51
CA ASP A 178 22.50 23.42 -6.54
C ASP A 178 23.20 22.21 -7.18
N MET A 179 22.60 21.02 -7.13
CA MET A 179 23.25 19.76 -7.53
C MET A 179 22.67 19.13 -8.80
N VAL A 180 21.41 19.37 -9.13
CA VAL A 180 20.78 18.68 -10.27
C VAL A 180 20.86 19.55 -11.52
N PRO A 181 21.58 19.11 -12.58
CA PRO A 181 21.74 19.92 -13.80
C PRO A 181 20.39 20.22 -14.47
N GLY A 182 20.25 21.44 -15.00
CA GLY A 182 19.09 21.84 -15.78
C GLY A 182 17.86 22.19 -14.96
N PHE A 183 18.01 22.47 -13.67
CA PHE A 183 16.90 22.93 -12.84
C PHE A 183 16.35 24.28 -13.36
N THR A 184 15.04 24.33 -13.61
CA THR A 184 14.34 25.46 -14.21
C THR A 184 13.61 26.35 -13.20
N GLY A 185 13.68 26.02 -11.91
CA GLY A 185 12.92 26.70 -10.86
C GLY A 185 11.50 26.13 -10.66
N THR A 186 11.17 25.01 -11.31
CA THR A 186 9.89 24.31 -11.14
C THR A 186 10.13 22.94 -10.51
N ILE A 187 9.32 22.60 -9.51
CA ILE A 187 9.32 21.35 -8.77
C ILE A 187 8.00 20.63 -9.02
#